data_522b29a89ccf591ed1c8fb07d7abfec6
#
_entry.id   522b29a89ccf591ed1c8fb07d7abfec6
#
_cell.length_a   1.000
_cell.length_b   1.000
_cell.length_c   1.000
_cell.angle_alpha   90.00
_cell.angle_beta   90.00
_cell.angle_gamma   90.00
#
_symmetry.space_group_name_H-M   'P 1'
#
loop_
_entity.id
_entity.type
_entity.pdbx_description
1 polymer ?
#
loop_
_entity_poly.entity_id
_entity_poly.type
_entity_poly.pdbx_seq_one_letter_code
_entity_poly.pdbx_strand_id
1 'polypeptide(L)'
;MDQSTKQTRQQSLPRHVTKTHFVFGPNIRPAMSASRSETIRLDTQDCYQGLITEDPATHLQIQEAKQIPVTGPVYVEGADIGDVLCVHIQNINLSTTGVFAIRPQTGIIGQDIRDQVVKVLPIKSNGLMLNKSISVPLQPVVGVIGVAPKHGEIET
;
A
#
# COMPACT_ATOMS: atom_id res chain seq x y z
N MET A 1 25.65 -29.04 36.82
CA MET A 1 25.97 -28.52 35.45
C MET A 1 24.70 -28.55 34.65
N ASP A 2 24.02 -27.41 34.66
CA ASP A 2 22.72 -27.23 33.98
C ASP A 2 23.01 -26.65 32.58
N GLN A 3 22.86 -27.48 31.54
CA GLN A 3 22.92 -27.02 30.17
C GLN A 3 21.54 -26.59 29.71
N SER A 4 21.22 -25.34 29.97
CA SER A 4 20.04 -24.68 29.39
C SER A 4 20.21 -24.56 27.88
N THR A 5 19.59 -25.47 27.14
CA THR A 5 19.52 -25.46 25.67
C THR A 5 18.65 -24.29 25.25
N LYS A 6 19.26 -23.17 24.85
CA LYS A 6 18.59 -22.08 24.17
C LYS A 6 18.09 -22.58 22.82
N GLN A 7 16.82 -22.99 22.77
CA GLN A 7 16.11 -23.20 21.50
C GLN A 7 16.02 -21.87 20.77
N THR A 8 16.87 -21.67 19.79
CA THR A 8 16.75 -20.58 18.82
C THR A 8 15.45 -20.80 18.05
N ARG A 9 14.41 -20.03 18.36
CA ARG A 9 13.18 -20.00 17.56
C ARG A 9 13.61 -19.60 16.15
N GLN A 10 13.57 -20.54 15.23
CA GLN A 10 13.70 -20.30 13.80
C GLN A 10 12.49 -19.43 13.41
N GLN A 11 12.70 -18.13 13.23
CA GLN A 11 11.68 -17.21 12.74
C GLN A 11 11.35 -17.61 11.31
N SER A 12 10.22 -18.24 11.12
CA SER A 12 9.67 -18.48 9.78
C SER A 12 9.44 -17.13 9.11
N LEU A 13 9.75 -17.03 7.82
CA LEU A 13 9.48 -15.83 7.04
C LEU A 13 7.98 -15.49 7.14
N PRO A 14 7.63 -14.19 7.25
CA PRO A 14 6.23 -13.77 7.30
C PRO A 14 5.46 -14.31 6.10
N ARG A 15 4.25 -14.78 6.33
CA ARG A 15 3.35 -15.18 5.24
C ARG A 15 3.02 -13.95 4.39
N HIS A 16 2.91 -14.14 3.09
CA HIS A 16 2.92 -13.08 2.11
C HIS A 16 1.62 -13.03 1.31
N VAL A 17 1.04 -11.83 1.16
CA VAL A 17 -0.19 -11.57 0.40
C VAL A 17 0.11 -10.56 -0.70
N THR A 18 -0.28 -10.92 -1.93
CA THR A 18 -0.09 -10.10 -3.14
C THR A 18 -1.41 -9.82 -3.87
N LYS A 19 -2.49 -10.52 -3.50
CA LYS A 19 -3.79 -10.38 -4.16
C LYS A 19 -4.39 -9.01 -3.87
N THR A 20 -4.86 -8.33 -4.91
CA THR A 20 -5.45 -6.99 -4.82
C THR A 20 -6.92 -6.99 -5.22
N HIS A 21 -7.65 -6.00 -4.72
CA HIS A 21 -9.03 -5.68 -5.01
C HIS A 21 -9.21 -4.17 -5.11
N PHE A 22 -10.39 -3.72 -5.54
CA PHE A 22 -10.73 -2.30 -5.65
C PHE A 22 -11.96 -1.94 -4.81
N VAL A 23 -12.39 -2.85 -3.94
CA VAL A 23 -13.53 -2.66 -3.05
C VAL A 23 -13.24 -3.37 -1.73
N PHE A 24 -13.86 -2.86 -0.65
CA PHE A 24 -14.05 -3.61 0.58
C PHE A 24 -15.44 -4.25 0.54
N GLY A 25 -15.54 -5.56 0.65
CA GLY A 25 -16.83 -6.27 0.57
C GLY A 25 -16.84 -7.57 1.36
N PRO A 26 -18.02 -7.97 1.89
CA PRO A 26 -18.15 -9.16 2.74
C PRO A 26 -17.99 -10.48 1.95
N ASN A 27 -18.22 -10.44 0.63
CA ASN A 27 -18.21 -11.62 -0.22
C ASN A 27 -16.86 -11.85 -0.94
N ILE A 28 -15.87 -11.03 -0.67
CA ILE A 28 -14.55 -11.19 -1.28
C ILE A 28 -13.81 -12.32 -0.55
N ARG A 29 -13.46 -13.36 -1.31
CA ARG A 29 -12.74 -14.51 -0.74
C ARG A 29 -11.39 -14.06 -0.18
N PRO A 30 -11.10 -14.32 1.10
CA PRO A 30 -9.80 -14.00 1.70
C PRO A 30 -8.63 -14.61 0.91
N ALA A 31 -7.58 -13.83 0.77
CA ALA A 31 -6.33 -14.29 0.19
C ALA A 31 -5.58 -15.22 1.16
N MET A 32 -5.76 -15.01 2.46
CA MET A 32 -5.24 -15.86 3.53
C MET A 32 -6.04 -15.68 4.82
N SER A 33 -5.88 -16.64 5.75
CA SER A 33 -6.26 -16.47 7.15
C SER A 33 -5.02 -16.14 7.98
N ALA A 34 -5.16 -15.35 9.01
CA ALA A 34 -4.12 -15.02 9.97
C ALA A 34 -4.63 -15.17 11.39
N SER A 35 -3.80 -15.71 12.28
CA SER A 35 -4.09 -15.77 13.70
C SER A 35 -3.85 -14.41 14.36
N ARG A 36 -4.39 -14.21 15.57
CA ARG A 36 -4.16 -13.00 16.36
C ARG A 36 -2.65 -12.81 16.61
N SER A 37 -2.19 -11.56 16.45
CA SER A 37 -0.78 -11.17 16.62
C SER A 37 0.19 -11.82 15.62
N GLU A 38 -0.29 -12.45 14.57
CA GLU A 38 0.55 -12.95 13.50
C GLU A 38 1.14 -11.80 12.70
N THR A 39 2.44 -11.89 12.37
CA THR A 39 3.09 -10.94 11.46
C THR A 39 2.93 -11.45 10.03
N ILE A 40 2.37 -10.60 9.18
CA ILE A 40 2.18 -10.89 7.76
C ILE A 40 2.85 -9.81 6.91
N ARG A 41 3.20 -10.15 5.68
CA ARG A 41 3.70 -9.22 4.68
C ARG A 41 2.61 -8.97 3.63
N LEU A 42 2.37 -7.71 3.32
CA LEU A 42 1.44 -7.29 2.29
C LEU A 42 2.22 -6.54 1.19
N ASP A 43 2.16 -7.01 -0.04
CA ASP A 43 2.67 -6.25 -1.18
C ASP A 43 1.59 -5.31 -1.67
N THR A 44 1.74 -4.03 -1.37
CA THR A 44 0.80 -2.98 -1.79
C THR A 44 1.25 -2.35 -3.10
N GLN A 45 0.29 -1.84 -3.84
CA GLN A 45 0.53 -1.07 -5.07
C GLN A 45 0.31 0.42 -4.79
N ASP A 46 0.90 1.27 -5.62
CA ASP A 46 0.54 2.68 -5.65
C ASP A 46 -0.87 2.88 -6.25
N CYS A 47 -1.41 4.10 -6.13
CA CYS A 47 -2.75 4.43 -6.66
C CYS A 47 -2.86 4.32 -8.19
N TYR A 48 -1.76 4.16 -8.89
CA TYR A 48 -1.70 3.93 -10.33
C TYR A 48 -1.41 2.47 -10.68
N GLN A 49 -1.44 1.57 -9.70
CA GLN A 49 -1.26 0.11 -9.88
C GLN A 49 0.10 -0.27 -10.50
N GLY A 50 1.12 0.57 -10.34
CA GLY A 50 2.42 0.36 -10.97
C GLY A 50 2.43 0.56 -12.49
N LEU A 51 1.35 1.11 -13.07
CA LEU A 51 1.22 1.29 -14.53
C LEU A 51 2.05 2.46 -15.06
N ILE A 52 2.41 3.41 -14.20
CA ILE A 52 3.15 4.59 -14.61
C ILE A 52 4.65 4.31 -14.49
N THR A 53 5.34 4.45 -15.60
CA THR A 53 6.78 4.22 -15.73
C THR A 53 7.50 5.47 -16.24
N GLU A 54 8.80 5.38 -16.48
CA GLU A 54 9.59 6.45 -17.12
C GLU A 54 9.17 6.69 -18.58
N ASP A 55 8.46 5.75 -19.21
CA ASP A 55 7.91 5.93 -20.56
C ASP A 55 6.72 6.89 -20.53
N PRO A 56 6.81 8.05 -21.20
CA PRO A 56 5.74 9.04 -21.25
C PRO A 56 4.41 8.49 -21.81
N ALA A 57 4.44 7.45 -22.63
CA ALA A 57 3.22 6.82 -23.15
C ALA A 57 2.34 6.24 -22.03
N THR A 58 2.93 5.83 -20.90
CA THR A 58 2.18 5.33 -19.75
C THR A 58 1.46 6.42 -18.96
N HIS A 59 1.85 7.68 -19.13
CA HIS A 59 1.32 8.80 -18.34
C HIS A 59 -0.16 9.11 -18.64
N LEU A 60 -0.65 8.70 -19.80
CA LEU A 60 -2.07 8.85 -20.17
C LEU A 60 -2.98 7.96 -19.33
N GLN A 61 -2.45 6.85 -18.82
CA GLN A 61 -3.20 5.89 -17.99
C GLN A 61 -3.60 6.46 -16.61
N ILE A 62 -2.99 7.55 -16.18
CA ILE A 62 -3.37 8.25 -14.93
C ILE A 62 -4.84 8.69 -14.94
N GLN A 63 -5.39 9.03 -16.10
CA GLN A 63 -6.79 9.46 -16.22
C GLN A 63 -7.77 8.29 -16.05
N GLU A 64 -7.33 7.08 -16.29
CA GLU A 64 -8.14 5.86 -16.22
C GLU A 64 -8.09 5.19 -14.84
N ALA A 65 -7.12 5.52 -14.01
CA ALA A 65 -7.00 5.00 -12.65
C ALA A 65 -8.12 5.55 -11.76
N LYS A 66 -9.26 4.88 -11.73
CA LYS A 66 -10.47 5.30 -11.02
C LYS A 66 -10.53 4.80 -9.57
N GLN A 67 -9.75 3.78 -9.24
CA GLN A 67 -9.85 3.09 -7.95
C GLN A 67 -8.45 2.80 -7.41
N ILE A 68 -8.32 2.90 -6.09
CA ILE A 68 -7.06 2.62 -5.39
C ILE A 68 -7.02 1.13 -5.05
N PRO A 69 -5.98 0.37 -5.48
CA PRO A 69 -5.87 -1.04 -5.15
C PRO A 69 -5.62 -1.26 -3.66
N VAL A 70 -6.31 -2.24 -3.07
CA VAL A 70 -6.08 -2.70 -1.70
C VAL A 70 -5.64 -4.15 -1.71
N THR A 71 -4.64 -4.48 -0.89
CA THR A 71 -4.08 -5.84 -0.82
C THR A 71 -4.75 -6.65 0.27
N GLY A 72 -5.24 -7.83 -0.09
CA GLY A 72 -5.98 -8.70 0.82
C GLY A 72 -7.13 -9.42 0.12
N PRO A 73 -8.26 -9.61 0.81
CA PRO A 73 -8.46 -9.48 2.26
C PRO A 73 -7.71 -10.54 3.06
N VAL A 74 -7.45 -10.24 4.31
CA VAL A 74 -6.94 -11.20 5.28
C VAL A 74 -8.06 -11.52 6.27
N TYR A 75 -8.40 -12.81 6.40
CA TYR A 75 -9.33 -13.25 7.43
C TYR A 75 -8.60 -13.38 8.77
N VAL A 76 -9.07 -12.70 9.80
CA VAL A 76 -8.50 -12.78 11.14
C VAL A 76 -9.27 -13.82 11.96
N GLU A 77 -8.58 -14.90 12.34
CA GLU A 77 -9.19 -16.01 13.06
C GLU A 77 -9.71 -15.56 14.42
N GLY A 78 -10.96 -15.93 14.72
CA GLY A 78 -11.63 -15.59 15.97
C GLY A 78 -12.00 -14.12 16.14
N ALA A 79 -12.00 -13.34 15.05
CA ALA A 79 -12.56 -11.99 15.04
C ALA A 79 -14.02 -12.03 14.58
N ASP A 80 -14.88 -11.30 15.28
CA ASP A 80 -16.31 -11.21 15.01
C ASP A 80 -16.76 -9.77 14.68
N ILE A 81 -17.99 -9.66 14.16
CA ILE A 81 -18.60 -8.35 13.89
C ILE A 81 -18.76 -7.58 15.20
N GLY A 82 -18.20 -6.38 15.23
CA GLY A 82 -18.19 -5.50 16.42
C GLY A 82 -16.84 -5.47 17.13
N ASP A 83 -15.91 -6.37 16.78
CA ASP A 83 -14.56 -6.30 17.28
C ASP A 83 -13.79 -5.12 16.67
N VAL A 84 -12.80 -4.63 17.41
CA VAL A 84 -11.86 -3.62 16.93
C VAL A 84 -10.59 -4.29 16.45
N LEU A 85 -10.24 -4.07 15.17
CA LEU A 85 -8.97 -4.53 14.61
C LEU A 85 -7.87 -3.51 14.92
N CYS A 86 -6.86 -3.95 15.68
CA CYS A 86 -5.63 -3.18 15.91
C CYS A 86 -4.54 -3.68 14.97
N VAL A 87 -4.05 -2.81 14.09
CA VAL A 87 -2.98 -3.13 13.14
C VAL A 87 -1.70 -2.41 13.56
N HIS A 88 -0.63 -3.17 13.79
CA HIS A 88 0.69 -2.64 14.06
C HIS A 88 1.57 -2.73 12.82
N ILE A 89 1.84 -1.60 12.18
CA ILE A 89 2.74 -1.53 11.03
C ILE A 89 4.17 -1.53 11.53
N GLN A 90 4.87 -2.64 11.35
CA GLN A 90 6.26 -2.81 11.81
C GLN A 90 7.26 -2.14 10.87
N ASN A 91 7.02 -2.20 9.56
CA ASN A 91 7.89 -1.63 8.55
C ASN A 91 7.14 -1.37 7.25
N ILE A 92 7.58 -0.37 6.48
CA ILE A 92 7.14 -0.11 5.12
C ILE A 92 8.38 -0.07 4.22
N ASN A 93 8.51 -1.09 3.35
CA ASN A 93 9.57 -1.15 2.37
C ASN A 93 9.10 -0.46 1.09
N LEU A 94 9.68 0.66 0.77
CA LEU A 94 9.34 1.42 -0.43
C LEU A 94 10.01 0.83 -1.68
N SER A 95 9.40 1.07 -2.83
CA SER A 95 10.04 0.90 -4.14
C SER A 95 11.24 1.84 -4.29
N THR A 96 12.05 1.61 -5.30
CA THR A 96 13.18 2.50 -5.65
C THR A 96 12.75 3.77 -6.39
N THR A 97 11.49 3.82 -6.81
CA THR A 97 10.88 4.97 -7.50
C THR A 97 9.50 5.25 -6.98
N GLY A 98 9.06 6.50 -7.11
CA GLY A 98 7.69 6.94 -6.83
C GLY A 98 7.16 7.79 -7.97
N VAL A 99 5.84 7.82 -8.14
CA VAL A 99 5.16 8.62 -9.14
C VAL A 99 4.68 9.91 -8.51
N PHE A 100 4.99 11.03 -9.15
CA PHE A 100 4.48 12.35 -8.83
C PHE A 100 3.66 12.86 -10.01
N ALA A 101 2.38 13.18 -9.76
CA ALA A 101 1.49 13.68 -10.81
C ALA A 101 0.74 14.93 -10.34
N ILE A 102 0.69 15.91 -11.23
CA ILE A 102 -0.15 17.10 -11.09
C ILE A 102 -1.11 17.11 -12.28
N ARG A 103 -2.38 17.36 -12.01
CA ARG A 103 -3.42 17.40 -13.04
C ARG A 103 -4.25 18.68 -12.92
N PRO A 104 -4.75 19.21 -14.05
CA PRO A 104 -5.73 20.29 -14.02
C PRO A 104 -6.94 19.96 -13.16
N GLN A 105 -7.47 20.94 -12.49
CA GLN A 105 -8.68 20.87 -11.64
C GLN A 105 -8.54 19.90 -10.44
N THR A 106 -7.29 19.50 -10.08
CA THR A 106 -7.05 18.55 -8.97
C THR A 106 -6.12 19.16 -7.93
N GLY A 107 -6.50 19.03 -6.65
CA GLY A 107 -5.73 19.56 -5.53
C GLY A 107 -5.87 21.07 -5.34
N ILE A 108 -5.13 21.64 -4.38
CA ILE A 108 -5.28 23.03 -3.91
C ILE A 108 -5.04 24.04 -5.01
N ILE A 109 -4.04 23.80 -5.89
CA ILE A 109 -3.65 24.70 -6.99
C ILE A 109 -4.15 24.22 -8.36
N GLY A 110 -5.09 23.27 -8.38
CA GLY A 110 -5.53 22.62 -9.62
C GLY A 110 -6.11 23.60 -10.66
N GLN A 111 -6.69 24.71 -10.21
CA GLN A 111 -7.23 25.75 -11.12
C GLN A 111 -6.14 26.50 -11.89
N ASP A 112 -4.92 26.58 -11.33
CA ASP A 112 -3.79 27.26 -11.94
C ASP A 112 -2.99 26.32 -12.85
N ILE A 113 -3.26 25.02 -12.80
CA ILE A 113 -2.60 24.00 -13.62
C ILE A 113 -3.27 23.90 -14.97
N ARG A 114 -2.50 24.13 -16.05
CA ARG A 114 -2.98 24.05 -17.43
C ARG A 114 -2.81 22.65 -18.01
N ASP A 115 -1.65 22.06 -17.77
CA ASP A 115 -1.25 20.79 -18.36
C ASP A 115 -0.94 19.75 -17.28
N GLN A 116 -1.20 18.48 -17.61
CA GLN A 116 -0.80 17.37 -16.74
C GLN A 116 0.72 17.26 -16.72
N VAL A 117 1.30 17.14 -15.53
CA VAL A 117 2.71 16.83 -15.32
C VAL A 117 2.84 15.54 -14.57
N VAL A 118 3.59 14.59 -15.11
CA VAL A 118 3.91 13.31 -14.47
C VAL A 118 5.42 13.14 -14.41
N LYS A 119 5.92 12.72 -13.28
CA LYS A 119 7.34 12.40 -13.08
C LYS A 119 7.47 11.10 -12.30
N VAL A 120 8.33 10.21 -12.77
CA VAL A 120 8.84 9.09 -12.00
C VAL A 120 10.12 9.55 -11.31
N LEU A 121 10.11 9.53 -9.99
CA LEU A 121 11.16 10.12 -9.17
C LEU A 121 11.91 9.03 -8.40
N PRO A 122 13.24 9.07 -8.35
CA PRO A 122 14.01 8.10 -7.60
C PRO A 122 13.85 8.32 -6.09
N ILE A 123 13.65 7.22 -5.37
CA ILE A 123 13.66 7.16 -3.91
C ILE A 123 15.02 6.65 -3.46
N LYS A 124 15.70 7.44 -2.65
CA LYS A 124 17.01 7.12 -2.08
C LYS A 124 16.95 7.12 -0.55
N SER A 125 18.01 6.67 0.09
CA SER A 125 18.11 6.63 1.55
C SER A 125 17.91 7.99 2.24
N ASN A 126 18.21 9.09 1.54
CA ASN A 126 18.06 10.47 2.05
C ASN A 126 16.74 11.13 1.63
N GLY A 127 15.87 10.48 0.88
CA GLY A 127 14.58 11.04 0.50
C GLY A 127 14.16 10.78 -0.96
N LEU A 128 13.01 11.35 -1.31
CA LEU A 128 12.51 11.42 -2.68
C LEU A 128 13.22 12.58 -3.41
N MET A 129 13.84 12.29 -4.54
CA MET A 129 14.60 13.28 -5.30
C MET A 129 13.71 14.02 -6.30
N LEU A 130 13.28 15.24 -5.99
CA LEU A 130 12.53 16.09 -6.92
C LEU A 130 13.38 16.56 -8.10
N ASN A 131 14.65 16.87 -7.83
CA ASN A 131 15.67 17.20 -8.83
C ASN A 131 17.08 16.99 -8.22
N LYS A 132 18.13 17.42 -8.93
CA LYS A 132 19.53 17.23 -8.49
C LYS A 132 19.87 17.94 -7.16
N SER A 133 19.11 18.97 -6.78
CA SER A 133 19.40 19.82 -5.62
C SER A 133 18.35 19.73 -4.50
N ILE A 134 17.18 19.18 -4.80
CA ILE A 134 16.05 19.14 -3.85
C ILE A 134 15.68 17.69 -3.57
N SER A 135 15.76 17.31 -2.30
CA SER A 135 15.22 16.06 -1.80
C SER A 135 14.15 16.33 -0.74
N VAL A 136 13.12 15.49 -0.72
CA VAL A 136 12.06 15.53 0.30
C VAL A 136 12.24 14.34 1.22
N PRO A 137 12.31 14.54 2.56
CA PRO A 137 12.41 13.45 3.51
C PRO A 137 11.26 12.45 3.35
N LEU A 138 11.55 11.16 3.48
CA LEU A 138 10.54 10.13 3.37
C LEU A 138 9.71 10.06 4.65
N GLN A 139 8.39 10.07 4.48
CA GLN A 139 7.40 9.80 5.52
C GLN A 139 6.38 8.79 4.96
N PRO A 140 6.75 7.49 4.90
CA PRO A 140 5.89 6.47 4.32
C PRO A 140 4.57 6.33 5.06
N VAL A 141 3.50 6.16 4.30
CA VAL A 141 2.16 5.97 4.84
C VAL A 141 1.40 4.93 4.02
N VAL A 142 0.55 4.15 4.69
CA VAL A 142 -0.46 3.33 4.02
C VAL A 142 -1.68 4.21 3.80
N GLY A 143 -2.00 4.48 2.52
CA GLY A 143 -3.06 5.42 2.16
C GLY A 143 -4.46 4.89 2.42
N VAL A 144 -4.70 3.59 2.23
CA VAL A 144 -6.00 2.94 2.42
C VAL A 144 -5.83 1.66 3.22
N ILE A 145 -6.56 1.56 4.32
CA ILE A 145 -6.69 0.36 5.15
C ILE A 145 -8.09 0.32 5.75
N GLY A 146 -8.70 -0.84 5.81
CA GLY A 146 -10.04 -0.98 6.38
C GLY A 146 -10.44 -2.43 6.58
N VAL A 147 -11.64 -2.62 7.11
CA VAL A 147 -12.29 -3.91 7.28
C VAL A 147 -13.48 -4.03 6.34
N ALA A 148 -13.79 -5.25 5.93
CA ALA A 148 -14.97 -5.52 5.11
C ALA A 148 -16.25 -5.06 5.83
N PRO A 149 -17.16 -4.33 5.15
CA PRO A 149 -18.44 -3.97 5.73
C PRO A 149 -19.30 -5.21 5.93
N LYS A 150 -20.28 -5.14 6.85
CA LYS A 150 -21.24 -6.22 7.07
C LYS A 150 -22.11 -6.48 5.84
N HIS A 151 -22.47 -5.42 5.12
CA HIS A 151 -23.34 -5.45 3.94
C HIS A 151 -22.83 -4.47 2.88
N GLY A 152 -23.06 -4.82 1.62
CA GLY A 152 -22.67 -3.98 0.48
C GLY A 152 -21.16 -4.00 0.22
N GLU A 153 -20.75 -3.13 -0.68
CA GLU A 153 -19.36 -2.90 -1.04
C GLU A 153 -19.02 -1.42 -0.90
N ILE A 154 -17.78 -1.13 -0.54
CA ILE A 154 -17.24 0.22 -0.43
C ILE A 154 -16.09 0.31 -1.43
N GLU A 155 -16.21 1.20 -2.41
CA GLU A 155 -15.13 1.50 -3.36
C GLU A 155 -13.95 2.16 -2.65
N THR A 156 -12.74 1.90 -3.17
CA THR A 156 -11.47 2.40 -2.62
C THR A 156 -10.91 3.57 -3.41
#